data_af80058050a79c7965dd7be1e639c1ee
#
_entry.id   af80058050a79c7965dd7be1e639c1ee
#
_cell.length_a   1.000
_cell.length_b   1.000
_cell.length_c   1.000
_cell.angle_alpha   90.00
_cell.angle_beta   90.00
_cell.angle_gamma   90.00
#
_symmetry.space_group_name_H-M   'P 1'
#
loop_
_entity.id
_entity.type
_entity.pdbx_description
1 polymer ?
#
loop_
_entity_poly.entity_id
_entity_poly.type
_entity_poly.pdbx_seq_one_letter_code
_entity_poly.pdbx_strand_id
1 'polypeptide(L)'
;YKEGWTVYDWEVKNPINNYNIVPYIGKYVSFKETHKGEKGNLDCEYWVLDYELEKAKEQFKQVPLMLKAFEHWFGPYPFYEDGYKLVQSPHLGMEHQSAVAYGNGFQNGYRGRDLSGSGYGLKWDFIIVHESGHEWFGNNITSKDLADMWLHEGFTNYSETLFTDFHYGKEAGNAYVQGTRKLIRNEAPIIAHYNVNEEGSGDMYYKGGNLVHYIRQLFDNDEKFRTALRKLNSKWYHQTTTSNEVEKFFSDELKMNLQSLFDQYLRNTHIPTLEIQQSKNEIKYKWIDCIKSFNAPVKISFNKTTQWIYPSTQWKTMKLTGTNTSTKVDTNFYVGIKETSLD
;
A
#
# COMPACT_ATOMS: atom_id res chain seq x y z
N TYR A 1 -12.14 -7.02 41.55
CA TYR A 1 -11.15 -7.49 42.56
C TYR A 1 -11.67 -8.79 43.20
N LYS A 2 -10.89 -9.83 43.18
CA LYS A 2 -11.20 -11.08 43.88
C LYS A 2 -9.94 -11.49 44.63
N GLU A 3 -10.02 -11.50 46.00
CA GLU A 3 -8.93 -11.93 46.89
C GLU A 3 -7.55 -11.27 46.59
N GLY A 4 -7.50 -9.99 46.33
CA GLY A 4 -6.25 -9.27 46.02
C GLY A 4 -5.79 -9.32 44.54
N TRP A 5 -6.55 -9.97 43.67
CA TRP A 5 -6.31 -10.05 42.25
C TRP A 5 -7.17 -9.03 41.50
N THR A 6 -6.62 -8.45 40.44
CA THR A 6 -7.37 -7.66 39.45
C THR A 6 -7.67 -8.58 38.26
N VAL A 7 -8.94 -8.66 37.86
CA VAL A 7 -9.38 -9.43 36.70
C VAL A 7 -9.72 -8.43 35.59
N TYR A 8 -9.24 -8.69 34.39
CA TYR A 8 -9.58 -7.99 33.17
C TYR A 8 -10.25 -8.98 32.23
N ASP A 9 -11.46 -8.65 31.78
CA ASP A 9 -12.22 -9.46 30.85
C ASP A 9 -12.26 -8.68 29.51
N TRP A 10 -11.82 -9.34 28.43
CA TRP A 10 -11.83 -8.80 27.09
C TRP A 10 -12.65 -9.69 26.16
N GLU A 11 -13.46 -9.10 25.32
CA GLU A 11 -14.28 -9.78 24.32
C GLU A 11 -13.98 -9.19 22.95
N VAL A 12 -13.78 -10.05 21.93
CA VAL A 12 -13.69 -9.70 20.52
C VAL A 12 -14.92 -10.28 19.83
N LYS A 13 -15.71 -9.45 19.16
CA LYS A 13 -16.96 -9.85 18.49
C LYS A 13 -16.74 -10.34 17.08
N ASN A 14 -15.76 -9.74 16.39
CA ASN A 14 -15.43 -10.09 15.01
C ASN A 14 -14.44 -11.27 14.94
N PRO A 15 -14.41 -12.03 13.82
CA PRO A 15 -13.37 -13.03 13.61
C PRO A 15 -11.98 -12.41 13.73
N ILE A 16 -11.07 -13.09 14.41
CA ILE A 16 -9.72 -12.61 14.67
C ILE A 16 -8.68 -13.72 14.48
N ASN A 17 -7.55 -13.38 13.88
CA ASN A 17 -6.40 -14.28 13.80
C ASN A 17 -5.71 -14.37 15.17
N ASN A 18 -5.26 -15.56 15.55
CA ASN A 18 -4.70 -15.82 16.87
C ASN A 18 -3.44 -15.02 17.20
N TYR A 19 -2.62 -14.62 16.21
CA TYR A 19 -1.44 -13.80 16.42
C TYR A 19 -1.77 -12.37 16.87
N ASN A 20 -3.00 -11.93 16.67
CA ASN A 20 -3.49 -10.62 17.11
C ASN A 20 -3.87 -10.57 18.60
N ILE A 21 -3.89 -11.71 19.29
CA ILE A 21 -4.26 -11.79 20.71
C ILE A 21 -3.00 -11.69 21.55
N VAL A 22 -2.62 -10.46 21.92
CA VAL A 22 -1.39 -10.18 22.67
C VAL A 22 -1.69 -9.35 23.91
N PRO A 23 -1.35 -9.82 25.13
CA PRO A 23 -1.51 -9.03 26.35
C PRO A 23 -0.36 -8.03 26.52
N TYR A 24 -0.71 -6.77 26.80
CA TYR A 24 0.23 -5.75 27.26
C TYR A 24 -0.01 -5.48 28.74
N ILE A 25 1.04 -5.58 29.56
CA ILE A 25 0.96 -5.46 31.03
C ILE A 25 1.86 -4.30 31.47
N GLY A 26 1.28 -3.30 32.15
CA GLY A 26 1.99 -2.15 32.64
C GLY A 26 1.05 -1.18 33.35
N LYS A 27 1.56 0.00 33.73
CA LYS A 27 0.74 1.08 34.26
C LYS A 27 0.08 1.87 33.13
N TYR A 28 -0.88 1.21 32.47
CA TYR A 28 -1.65 1.84 31.42
C TYR A 28 -2.76 2.74 31.97
N VAL A 29 -2.94 3.85 31.29
CA VAL A 29 -4.13 4.72 31.38
C VAL A 29 -4.77 4.81 30.02
N SER A 30 -6.05 5.11 29.94
CA SER A 30 -6.73 5.27 28.66
C SER A 30 -7.46 6.60 28.53
N PHE A 31 -7.64 7.01 27.29
CA PHE A 31 -8.55 8.11 26.93
C PHE A 31 -9.30 7.71 25.64
N LYS A 32 -10.46 8.35 25.43
CA LYS A 32 -11.41 7.97 24.39
C LYS A 32 -11.81 9.15 23.55
N GLU A 33 -12.17 8.85 22.31
CA GLU A 33 -12.89 9.75 21.43
C GLU A 33 -13.86 8.96 20.56
N THR A 34 -14.75 9.67 19.86
CA THR A 34 -15.68 9.06 18.91
C THR A 34 -15.39 9.62 17.52
N HIS A 35 -15.06 8.74 16.58
CA HIS A 35 -14.93 9.08 15.18
C HIS A 35 -16.31 8.95 14.49
N LYS A 36 -16.71 9.99 13.74
CA LYS A 36 -17.91 9.94 12.90
C LYS A 36 -17.54 9.38 11.53
N GLY A 37 -17.61 8.08 11.41
CA GLY A 37 -17.26 7.37 10.19
C GLY A 37 -18.47 6.98 9.32
N GLU A 38 -18.23 6.17 8.29
CA GLU A 38 -19.24 5.82 7.28
C GLU A 38 -20.40 4.97 7.82
N LYS A 39 -20.16 4.12 8.83
CA LYS A 39 -21.21 3.31 9.48
C LYS A 39 -21.79 3.96 10.75
N GLY A 40 -21.48 5.23 11.00
CA GLY A 40 -21.91 5.95 12.19
C GLY A 40 -20.77 6.23 13.18
N ASN A 41 -21.07 6.22 14.46
CA ASN A 41 -20.07 6.47 15.49
C ASN A 41 -19.18 5.26 15.70
N LEU A 42 -17.87 5.43 15.57
CA LEU A 42 -16.84 4.46 15.90
C LEU A 42 -16.19 4.87 17.22
N ASP A 43 -16.21 3.98 18.20
CA ASP A 43 -15.51 4.19 19.46
C ASP A 43 -14.01 4.00 19.27
N CYS A 44 -13.24 5.02 19.63
CA CYS A 44 -11.80 4.99 19.61
C CYS A 44 -11.27 5.08 21.04
N GLU A 45 -10.38 4.17 21.43
CA GLU A 45 -9.78 4.14 22.75
C GLU A 45 -8.27 3.96 22.69
N TYR A 46 -7.55 4.76 23.42
CA TYR A 46 -6.09 4.83 23.38
C TYR A 46 -5.51 4.42 24.72
N TRP A 47 -4.65 3.41 24.72
CA TRP A 47 -4.02 2.84 25.92
C TRP A 47 -2.54 3.15 25.91
N VAL A 48 -2.07 3.93 26.88
CA VAL A 48 -0.69 4.39 26.95
C VAL A 48 -0.16 4.31 28.39
N LEU A 49 1.15 4.23 28.53
CA LEU A 49 1.77 4.28 29.85
C LEU A 49 1.49 5.66 30.49
N ASP A 50 1.23 5.69 31.80
CA ASP A 50 0.75 6.85 32.52
C ASP A 50 1.62 8.11 32.34
N TYR A 51 2.94 7.93 32.26
CA TYR A 51 3.91 9.00 32.06
C TYR A 51 4.00 9.54 30.62
N GLU A 52 3.34 8.90 29.63
CA GLU A 52 3.33 9.33 28.22
C GLU A 52 1.98 9.92 27.78
N LEU A 53 1.01 10.02 28.69
CA LEU A 53 -0.38 10.40 28.39
C LEU A 53 -0.48 11.71 27.58
N GLU A 54 0.25 12.75 27.97
CA GLU A 54 0.15 14.06 27.30
C GLU A 54 0.75 14.05 25.90
N LYS A 55 1.85 13.33 25.68
CA LYS A 55 2.41 13.11 24.33
C LYS A 55 1.45 12.35 23.45
N ALA A 56 0.81 11.30 24.00
CA ALA A 56 -0.16 10.49 23.29
C ALA A 56 -1.39 11.31 22.88
N LYS A 57 -1.95 12.13 23.75
CA LYS A 57 -3.09 13.02 23.43
C LYS A 57 -2.79 13.96 22.26
N GLU A 58 -1.55 14.43 22.14
CA GLU A 58 -1.16 15.27 21.00
C GLU A 58 -0.97 14.46 19.72
N GLN A 59 -0.19 13.37 19.80
CA GLN A 59 0.16 12.58 18.62
C GLN A 59 -1.03 11.84 18.02
N PHE A 60 -1.92 11.31 18.85
CA PHE A 60 -3.05 10.50 18.41
C PHE A 60 -4.21 11.30 17.80
N LYS A 61 -4.12 12.63 17.78
CA LYS A 61 -4.97 13.49 16.95
C LYS A 61 -4.88 13.13 15.46
N GLN A 62 -3.87 12.36 15.06
CA GLN A 62 -3.73 11.86 13.69
C GLN A 62 -4.65 10.67 13.40
N VAL A 63 -5.18 9.96 14.40
CA VAL A 63 -6.06 8.80 14.19
C VAL A 63 -7.33 9.17 13.44
N PRO A 64 -8.12 10.21 13.80
CA PRO A 64 -9.28 10.60 13.01
C PRO A 64 -8.93 10.99 11.55
N LEU A 65 -7.76 11.56 11.32
CA LEU A 65 -7.29 11.91 9.96
C LEU A 65 -7.02 10.64 9.15
N MET A 66 -6.38 9.64 9.77
CA MET A 66 -6.12 8.34 9.16
C MET A 66 -7.43 7.62 8.84
N LEU A 67 -8.34 7.48 9.80
CA LEU A 67 -9.64 6.83 9.60
C LEU A 67 -10.42 7.48 8.46
N LYS A 68 -10.47 8.82 8.41
CA LYS A 68 -11.16 9.55 7.35
C LYS A 68 -10.58 9.26 5.96
N ALA A 69 -9.25 9.22 5.83
CA ALA A 69 -8.59 8.92 4.56
C ALA A 69 -8.86 7.46 4.14
N PHE A 70 -8.77 6.52 5.07
CA PHE A 70 -8.92 5.10 4.76
C PHE A 70 -10.37 4.70 4.50
N GLU A 71 -11.33 5.24 5.23
CA GLU A 71 -12.74 5.03 4.89
C GLU A 71 -13.06 5.60 3.50
N HIS A 72 -12.50 6.76 3.13
CA HIS A 72 -12.67 7.29 1.78
C HIS A 72 -12.16 6.31 0.70
N TRP A 73 -10.96 5.76 0.88
CA TRP A 73 -10.34 4.91 -0.14
C TRP A 73 -10.82 3.45 -0.12
N PHE A 74 -11.03 2.88 1.07
CA PHE A 74 -11.23 1.44 1.25
C PHE A 74 -12.65 1.06 1.65
N GLY A 75 -13.46 2.01 2.09
CA GLY A 75 -14.77 1.78 2.70
C GLY A 75 -14.71 1.78 4.23
N PRO A 76 -15.86 1.59 4.88
CA PRO A 76 -15.97 1.75 6.32
C PRO A 76 -14.96 0.90 7.08
N TYR A 77 -14.53 1.39 8.24
CA TYR A 77 -13.68 0.61 9.15
C TYR A 77 -14.29 -0.78 9.38
N PRO A 78 -13.50 -1.87 9.25
CA PRO A 78 -14.11 -3.20 9.18
C PRO A 78 -14.61 -3.75 10.52
N PHE A 79 -14.20 -3.20 11.66
CA PHE A 79 -14.42 -3.78 12.99
C PHE A 79 -15.15 -2.78 13.92
N TYR A 80 -16.25 -2.20 13.46
CA TYR A 80 -17.01 -1.19 14.23
C TYR A 80 -17.48 -1.72 15.59
N GLU A 81 -17.87 -3.01 15.67
CA GLU A 81 -18.39 -3.64 16.89
C GLU A 81 -17.32 -3.80 17.98
N ASP A 82 -16.05 -3.88 17.57
CA ASP A 82 -14.90 -3.98 18.49
C ASP A 82 -14.28 -2.61 18.79
N GLY A 83 -14.61 -1.58 17.98
CA GLY A 83 -14.01 -0.25 18.04
C GLY A 83 -12.56 -0.23 17.57
N TYR A 84 -11.96 0.95 17.46
CA TYR A 84 -10.55 1.13 17.13
C TYR A 84 -9.73 1.43 18.39
N LYS A 85 -8.66 0.71 18.60
CA LYS A 85 -7.74 0.98 19.72
C LYS A 85 -6.31 1.15 19.21
N LEU A 86 -5.58 2.05 19.86
CA LEU A 86 -4.14 2.21 19.69
C LEU A 86 -3.48 1.98 21.05
N VAL A 87 -2.60 1.00 21.12
CA VAL A 87 -2.02 0.53 22.39
C VAL A 87 -0.51 0.74 22.35
N GLN A 88 0.01 1.55 23.26
CA GLN A 88 1.46 1.74 23.36
C GLN A 88 2.16 0.42 23.64
N SER A 89 3.20 0.11 22.85
CA SER A 89 3.98 -1.13 22.93
C SER A 89 5.47 -0.84 23.11
N PRO A 90 6.25 -1.80 23.64
CA PRO A 90 7.71 -1.69 23.72
C PRO A 90 8.42 -1.90 22.37
N HIS A 91 7.72 -2.43 21.36
CA HIS A 91 8.18 -2.56 19.98
C HIS A 91 7.58 -1.49 19.08
N LEU A 92 8.09 -1.34 17.86
CA LEU A 92 7.77 -0.22 16.96
C LEU A 92 6.29 -0.12 16.59
N GLY A 93 5.70 -1.23 16.19
CA GLY A 93 4.30 -1.35 15.79
C GLY A 93 3.96 -2.78 15.45
N MET A 94 2.69 -3.10 15.42
CA MET A 94 2.11 -4.38 14.95
C MET A 94 0.62 -4.21 14.71
N GLU A 95 0.13 -4.85 13.66
CA GLU A 95 -1.23 -4.74 13.17
C GLU A 95 -2.28 -5.51 13.98
N HIS A 96 -2.15 -5.63 15.29
CA HIS A 96 -3.13 -6.36 16.09
C HIS A 96 -4.54 -5.81 15.88
N GLN A 97 -5.44 -6.66 15.38
CA GLN A 97 -6.81 -6.28 14.98
C GLN A 97 -7.54 -5.54 16.11
N SER A 98 -8.09 -4.38 15.79
CA SER A 98 -8.84 -3.50 16.70
C SER A 98 -8.06 -3.02 17.95
N ALA A 99 -6.76 -3.36 18.05
CA ALA A 99 -5.89 -3.00 19.17
C ALA A 99 -4.45 -2.81 18.66
N VAL A 100 -4.29 -1.96 17.67
CA VAL A 100 -3.03 -1.68 16.97
C VAL A 100 -1.93 -1.29 17.94
N ALA A 101 -0.77 -1.98 17.85
CA ALA A 101 0.37 -1.70 18.70
C ALA A 101 1.16 -0.48 18.19
N TYR A 102 1.54 0.39 19.11
CA TYR A 102 2.21 1.65 18.81
C TYR A 102 3.48 1.87 19.64
N GLY A 103 4.62 2.03 18.99
CA GLY A 103 5.90 2.28 19.64
C GLY A 103 6.81 3.25 18.88
N ASN A 104 6.24 4.21 18.14
CA ASN A 104 6.98 5.19 17.33
C ASN A 104 7.54 6.39 18.16
N GLY A 105 7.38 6.35 19.47
CA GLY A 105 7.92 7.40 20.37
C GLY A 105 7.20 8.75 20.27
N PHE A 106 5.96 8.78 19.83
CA PHE A 106 5.11 9.97 19.66
C PHE A 106 5.76 11.03 18.76
N GLN A 107 6.23 10.60 17.59
CA GLN A 107 6.87 11.45 16.60
C GLN A 107 6.43 11.10 15.18
N ASN A 108 6.49 12.07 14.27
CA ASN A 108 6.20 11.85 12.87
C ASN A 108 7.32 11.10 12.15
N GLY A 109 6.99 10.51 10.99
CA GLY A 109 7.89 9.67 10.21
C GLY A 109 8.12 8.31 10.86
N TYR A 110 9.01 7.52 10.28
CA TYR A 110 9.46 6.24 10.83
C TYR A 110 10.58 6.50 11.83
N ARG A 111 10.24 6.59 13.14
CA ARG A 111 11.19 7.03 14.18
C ARG A 111 11.91 8.34 13.78
N GLY A 112 11.13 9.34 13.35
CA GLY A 112 11.66 10.63 12.95
C GLY A 112 12.32 10.69 11.57
N ARG A 113 12.26 9.63 10.77
CA ARG A 113 12.85 9.58 9.43
C ARG A 113 11.80 9.52 8.34
N ASP A 114 12.04 10.20 7.21
CA ASP A 114 11.27 10.08 6.00
C ASP A 114 11.81 8.94 5.12
N LEU A 115 11.09 7.83 5.07
CA LEU A 115 11.46 6.68 4.25
C LEU A 115 11.40 6.99 2.75
N SER A 116 10.50 7.87 2.34
CA SER A 116 10.38 8.26 0.92
C SER A 116 11.45 9.28 0.49
N GLY A 117 11.93 10.11 1.42
CA GLY A 117 12.81 11.25 1.12
C GLY A 117 12.10 12.39 0.37
N SER A 118 10.77 12.35 0.26
CA SER A 118 9.96 13.39 -0.39
C SER A 118 9.67 14.60 0.50
N GLY A 119 9.95 14.49 1.81
CA GLY A 119 9.56 15.44 2.84
C GLY A 119 8.14 15.22 3.37
N TYR A 120 7.29 14.50 2.65
CA TYR A 120 5.91 14.23 3.10
C TYR A 120 5.86 13.20 4.22
N GLY A 121 6.76 12.21 4.25
CA GLY A 121 6.81 11.20 5.30
C GLY A 121 7.11 11.75 6.71
N LEU A 122 7.55 13.00 6.86
CA LEU A 122 7.72 13.67 8.16
C LEU A 122 6.48 14.45 8.62
N LYS A 123 5.43 14.49 7.82
CA LYS A 123 4.21 15.25 8.15
C LYS A 123 3.20 14.45 8.95
N TRP A 124 3.37 13.15 9.07
CA TRP A 124 2.47 12.22 9.73
C TRP A 124 3.23 11.09 10.42
N ASP A 125 2.57 10.42 11.36
CA ASP A 125 3.12 9.30 12.11
C ASP A 125 3.02 8.01 11.30
N PHE A 126 4.18 7.45 10.93
CA PHE A 126 4.26 6.26 10.09
C PHE A 126 3.51 5.07 10.70
N ILE A 127 3.68 4.82 12.01
CA ILE A 127 3.08 3.66 12.67
C ILE A 127 1.56 3.79 12.76
N ILE A 128 1.03 4.98 13.07
CA ILE A 128 -0.43 5.20 13.06
C ILE A 128 -1.00 4.87 11.67
N VAL A 129 -0.37 5.34 10.60
CA VAL A 129 -0.89 5.16 9.24
C VAL A 129 -0.68 3.72 8.76
N HIS A 130 0.53 3.18 8.86
CA HIS A 130 0.87 1.85 8.36
C HIS A 130 0.10 0.76 9.10
N GLU A 131 0.28 0.64 10.41
CA GLU A 131 -0.35 -0.45 11.17
C GLU A 131 -1.89 -0.42 11.13
N SER A 132 -2.48 0.79 11.04
CA SER A 132 -3.93 0.90 10.87
C SER A 132 -4.41 0.56 9.46
N GLY A 133 -3.57 0.64 8.45
CA GLY A 133 -3.88 0.17 7.09
C GLY A 133 -4.15 -1.33 7.05
N HIS A 134 -3.49 -2.07 7.91
CA HIS A 134 -3.69 -3.51 8.08
C HIS A 134 -5.08 -3.89 8.59
N GLU A 135 -5.83 -2.97 9.19
CA GLU A 135 -7.23 -3.25 9.54
C GLU A 135 -8.04 -3.63 8.30
N TRP A 136 -7.76 -3.01 7.14
CA TRP A 136 -8.36 -3.35 5.84
C TRP A 136 -7.60 -4.47 5.10
N PHE A 137 -6.25 -4.51 5.21
CA PHE A 137 -5.38 -5.44 4.47
C PHE A 137 -4.49 -6.24 5.43
N GLY A 138 -4.95 -7.40 5.82
CA GLY A 138 -4.33 -8.26 6.83
C GLY A 138 -5.37 -8.79 7.80
N ASN A 139 -6.14 -7.91 8.42
CA ASN A 139 -7.17 -8.26 9.37
C ASN A 139 -8.53 -8.49 8.69
N ASN A 140 -9.03 -7.54 7.88
CA ASN A 140 -10.28 -7.72 7.13
C ASN A 140 -10.11 -8.69 5.96
N ILE A 141 -9.09 -8.45 5.11
CA ILE A 141 -8.72 -9.32 4.00
C ILE A 141 -7.43 -10.04 4.40
N THR A 142 -7.49 -11.33 4.65
CA THR A 142 -6.34 -12.12 5.12
C THR A 142 -5.85 -13.05 4.01
N SER A 143 -4.54 -13.19 3.82
CA SER A 143 -3.96 -14.20 2.93
C SER A 143 -4.18 -15.61 3.49
N LYS A 144 -4.46 -16.59 2.60
CA LYS A 144 -4.58 -18.00 2.99
C LYS A 144 -3.24 -18.65 3.29
N ASP A 145 -2.17 -18.11 2.75
CA ASP A 145 -0.80 -18.62 2.89
C ASP A 145 0.16 -17.46 3.12
N LEU A 146 1.21 -17.66 3.89
CA LEU A 146 2.24 -16.65 4.14
C LEU A 146 2.97 -16.24 2.86
N ALA A 147 3.03 -17.11 1.86
CA ALA A 147 3.58 -16.79 0.54
C ALA A 147 2.91 -15.58 -0.11
N ASP A 148 1.64 -15.31 0.23
CA ASP A 148 0.84 -14.20 -0.27
C ASP A 148 0.87 -12.95 0.62
N MET A 149 1.85 -12.82 1.52
CA MET A 149 1.93 -11.73 2.50
C MET A 149 1.96 -10.32 1.86
N TRP A 150 2.32 -10.19 0.60
CA TRP A 150 2.22 -8.92 -0.11
C TRP A 150 0.80 -8.36 -0.17
N LEU A 151 -0.23 -9.19 -0.03
CA LEU A 151 -1.62 -8.75 0.08
C LEU A 151 -1.85 -7.91 1.35
N HIS A 152 -1.12 -8.23 2.43
CA HIS A 152 -1.11 -7.43 3.63
C HIS A 152 -0.19 -6.22 3.44
N GLU A 153 1.08 -6.45 3.19
CA GLU A 153 2.13 -5.44 3.24
C GLU A 153 2.13 -4.48 2.05
N GLY A 154 1.89 -5.00 0.84
CA GLY A 154 1.91 -4.18 -0.37
C GLY A 154 0.72 -3.20 -0.42
N PHE A 155 -0.48 -3.64 -0.06
CA PHE A 155 -1.64 -2.75 0.02
C PHE A 155 -1.54 -1.79 1.20
N THR A 156 -1.04 -2.24 2.35
CA THR A 156 -0.82 -1.38 3.50
C THR A 156 0.28 -0.35 3.25
N ASN A 157 1.40 -0.73 2.63
CA ASN A 157 2.39 0.24 2.18
C ASN A 157 1.78 1.27 1.21
N TYR A 158 0.89 0.84 0.32
CA TYR A 158 0.21 1.77 -0.57
C TYR A 158 -0.82 2.66 0.14
N SER A 159 -1.35 2.24 1.29
CA SER A 159 -2.22 3.08 2.12
C SER A 159 -1.52 4.35 2.62
N GLU A 160 -0.21 4.29 2.86
CA GLU A 160 0.64 5.45 3.19
C GLU A 160 0.61 6.50 2.06
N THR A 161 0.70 6.02 0.81
CA THR A 161 0.59 6.86 -0.40
C THR A 161 -0.79 7.49 -0.50
N LEU A 162 -1.85 6.71 -0.27
CA LEU A 162 -3.24 7.18 -0.35
C LEU A 162 -3.60 8.14 0.79
N PHE A 163 -3.05 7.94 1.98
CA PHE A 163 -3.14 8.90 3.08
C PHE A 163 -2.46 10.23 2.70
N THR A 164 -1.26 10.15 2.15
CA THR A 164 -0.50 11.33 1.70
C THR A 164 -1.24 12.08 0.59
N ASP A 165 -1.79 11.36 -0.40
CA ASP A 165 -2.61 11.90 -1.47
C ASP A 165 -3.85 12.62 -0.92
N PHE A 166 -4.58 11.98 -0.01
CA PHE A 166 -5.82 12.52 0.54
C PHE A 166 -5.61 13.84 1.30
N HIS A 167 -4.53 13.94 2.08
CA HIS A 167 -4.29 15.11 2.93
C HIS A 167 -3.40 16.19 2.28
N TYR A 168 -2.54 15.82 1.34
CA TYR A 168 -1.54 16.74 0.77
C TYR A 168 -1.62 16.84 -0.76
N GLY A 169 -2.56 16.11 -1.38
CA GLY A 169 -2.80 16.13 -2.81
C GLY A 169 -2.06 15.04 -3.60
N LYS A 170 -2.54 14.77 -4.80
CA LYS A 170 -2.08 13.68 -5.67
C LYS A 170 -0.57 13.69 -5.93
N GLU A 171 -0.01 14.86 -6.18
CA GLU A 171 1.44 15.00 -6.44
C GLU A 171 2.28 14.64 -5.21
N ALA A 172 1.76 14.90 -4.00
CA ALA A 172 2.42 14.49 -2.76
C ALA A 172 2.42 12.95 -2.63
N GLY A 173 1.29 12.30 -2.90
CA GLY A 173 1.18 10.84 -2.93
C GLY A 173 2.12 10.23 -3.98
N ASN A 174 2.14 10.78 -5.19
CA ASN A 174 3.06 10.34 -6.26
C ASN A 174 4.53 10.47 -5.83
N ALA A 175 4.92 11.61 -5.26
CA ALA A 175 6.28 11.82 -4.76
C ALA A 175 6.65 10.83 -3.65
N TYR A 176 5.70 10.52 -2.75
CA TYR A 176 5.91 9.57 -1.67
C TYR A 176 6.19 8.15 -2.21
N VAL A 177 5.31 7.60 -3.03
CA VAL A 177 5.47 6.24 -3.57
C VAL A 177 6.71 6.11 -4.47
N GLN A 178 7.02 7.13 -5.28
CA GLN A 178 8.22 7.14 -6.11
C GLN A 178 9.49 7.16 -5.24
N GLY A 179 9.47 7.95 -4.17
CA GLY A 179 10.59 8.06 -3.24
C GLY A 179 10.91 6.76 -2.49
N THR A 180 9.92 5.90 -2.26
CA THR A 180 10.14 4.60 -1.58
C THR A 180 10.85 3.58 -2.47
N ARG A 181 10.93 3.78 -3.79
CA ARG A 181 11.60 2.86 -4.74
C ARG A 181 13.07 2.59 -4.39
N LYS A 182 13.75 3.55 -3.78
CA LYS A 182 15.14 3.39 -3.30
C LYS A 182 15.32 2.28 -2.24
N LEU A 183 14.22 1.83 -1.63
CA LEU A 183 14.21 0.78 -0.61
C LEU A 183 13.96 -0.61 -1.20
N ILE A 184 13.63 -0.70 -2.49
CA ILE A 184 13.41 -1.96 -3.21
C ILE A 184 14.76 -2.60 -3.52
N ARG A 185 14.92 -3.87 -3.20
CA ARG A 185 16.19 -4.61 -3.36
C ARG A 185 16.24 -5.49 -4.60
N ASN A 186 15.09 -6.08 -4.98
CA ASN A 186 15.00 -7.02 -6.12
C ASN A 186 15.94 -8.23 -6.01
N GLU A 187 16.21 -8.71 -4.80
CA GLU A 187 17.11 -9.84 -4.53
C GLU A 187 16.38 -11.19 -4.66
N ALA A 188 15.10 -11.24 -4.29
CA ALA A 188 14.27 -12.43 -4.36
C ALA A 188 12.81 -12.06 -4.73
N PRO A 189 12.04 -13.03 -5.27
CA PRO A 189 10.62 -12.82 -5.54
C PRO A 189 9.82 -12.39 -4.30
N ILE A 190 8.72 -11.65 -4.52
CA ILE A 190 7.80 -11.26 -3.47
C ILE A 190 6.98 -12.46 -2.99
N ILE A 191 6.51 -13.31 -3.92
CA ILE A 191 5.76 -14.52 -3.56
C ILE A 191 6.76 -15.65 -3.27
N ALA A 192 6.61 -16.26 -2.10
CA ALA A 192 7.41 -17.39 -1.64
C ALA A 192 6.83 -18.75 -2.08
N HIS A 193 7.30 -19.84 -1.48
CA HIS A 193 6.78 -21.18 -1.71
C HIS A 193 5.51 -21.40 -0.88
N TYR A 194 4.46 -21.87 -1.55
CA TYR A 194 3.20 -22.18 -0.88
C TYR A 194 3.27 -23.46 -0.06
N ASN A 195 2.45 -23.54 0.99
CA ASN A 195 2.26 -24.70 1.85
C ASN A 195 3.48 -25.10 2.70
N VAL A 196 4.44 -24.20 2.89
CA VAL A 196 5.66 -24.45 3.69
C VAL A 196 5.91 -23.40 4.75
N ASN A 197 4.91 -22.55 5.03
CA ASN A 197 4.98 -21.47 6.02
C ASN A 197 6.18 -20.53 5.78
N GLU A 198 6.39 -20.17 4.51
CA GLU A 198 7.48 -19.30 4.08
C GLU A 198 6.93 -17.93 3.65
N GLU A 199 7.45 -16.90 4.25
CA GLU A 199 7.18 -15.51 3.90
C GLU A 199 8.04 -15.10 2.70
N GLY A 200 7.52 -14.23 1.82
CA GLY A 200 8.26 -13.72 0.68
C GLY A 200 9.33 -12.69 1.04
N SER A 201 9.96 -12.10 0.03
CA SER A 201 11.00 -11.09 0.26
C SER A 201 10.43 -9.78 0.83
N GLY A 202 11.28 -9.01 1.53
CA GLY A 202 10.90 -7.69 2.05
C GLY A 202 10.49 -6.67 0.97
N ASP A 203 10.67 -6.99 -0.31
CA ASP A 203 10.12 -6.20 -1.41
C ASP A 203 8.59 -6.25 -1.50
N MET A 204 7.93 -7.11 -0.71
CA MET A 204 6.48 -7.13 -0.56
C MET A 204 5.92 -5.76 -0.13
N TYR A 205 6.66 -4.97 0.63
CA TYR A 205 6.31 -3.60 1.02
C TYR A 205 6.39 -2.64 -0.17
N TYR A 206 7.55 -2.18 -0.52
CA TYR A 206 7.76 -1.05 -1.44
C TYR A 206 7.55 -1.42 -2.91
N LYS A 207 7.99 -2.60 -3.34
CA LYS A 207 7.72 -3.07 -4.71
C LYS A 207 6.25 -3.47 -4.85
N GLY A 208 5.67 -4.11 -3.81
CA GLY A 208 4.23 -4.38 -3.74
C GLY A 208 3.41 -3.10 -3.82
N GLY A 209 3.73 -2.07 -3.02
CA GLY A 209 3.08 -0.76 -3.08
C GLY A 209 3.23 -0.08 -4.44
N ASN A 210 4.40 -0.15 -5.08
CA ASN A 210 4.61 0.38 -6.43
C ASN A 210 3.85 -0.42 -7.51
N LEU A 211 3.62 -1.73 -7.33
CA LEU A 211 2.74 -2.52 -8.18
C LEU A 211 1.28 -2.04 -8.05
N VAL A 212 0.79 -1.82 -6.85
CA VAL A 212 -0.56 -1.26 -6.63
C VAL A 212 -0.67 0.14 -7.26
N HIS A 213 0.40 0.96 -7.18
CA HIS A 213 0.45 2.26 -7.85
C HIS A 213 0.39 2.13 -9.38
N TYR A 214 1.09 1.13 -9.95
CA TYR A 214 1.00 0.82 -11.39
C TYR A 214 -0.45 0.50 -11.79
N ILE A 215 -1.12 -0.37 -11.02
CA ILE A 215 -2.53 -0.73 -11.23
C ILE A 215 -3.43 0.52 -11.18
N ARG A 216 -3.21 1.44 -10.22
CA ARG A 216 -3.93 2.73 -10.17
C ARG A 216 -3.77 3.51 -11.47
N GLN A 217 -2.55 3.57 -12.03
CA GLN A 217 -2.34 4.28 -13.29
C GLN A 217 -3.12 3.63 -14.44
N LEU A 218 -3.26 2.29 -14.47
CA LEU A 218 -4.02 1.58 -15.49
C LEU A 218 -5.52 1.90 -15.47
N PHE A 219 -6.08 2.23 -14.30
CA PHE A 219 -7.46 2.73 -14.20
C PHE A 219 -7.63 4.09 -14.87
N ASP A 220 -6.59 4.89 -14.98
CA ASP A 220 -6.58 6.24 -15.53
C ASP A 220 -7.69 7.15 -14.97
N ASN A 221 -8.20 6.82 -13.79
CA ASN A 221 -9.28 7.51 -13.10
C ASN A 221 -9.31 7.10 -11.62
N ASP A 222 -9.05 8.05 -10.73
CA ASP A 222 -8.96 7.79 -9.29
C ASP A 222 -10.27 7.33 -8.67
N GLU A 223 -11.43 7.79 -9.17
CA GLU A 223 -12.74 7.33 -8.69
C GLU A 223 -13.03 5.87 -9.05
N LYS A 224 -12.60 5.43 -10.24
CA LYS A 224 -12.71 4.02 -10.63
C LYS A 224 -11.78 3.15 -9.78
N PHE A 225 -10.56 3.60 -9.54
CA PHE A 225 -9.61 2.90 -8.68
C PHE A 225 -10.11 2.81 -7.25
N ARG A 226 -10.61 3.92 -6.67
CA ARG A 226 -11.23 3.95 -5.35
C ARG A 226 -12.42 2.99 -5.27
N THR A 227 -13.27 3.01 -6.29
CA THR A 227 -14.41 2.07 -6.39
C THR A 227 -13.94 0.62 -6.38
N ALA A 228 -12.87 0.29 -7.10
CA ALA A 228 -12.30 -1.06 -7.11
C ALA A 228 -11.74 -1.45 -5.73
N LEU A 229 -11.02 -0.56 -5.02
CA LEU A 229 -10.53 -0.83 -3.67
C LEU A 229 -11.68 -1.07 -2.67
N ARG A 230 -12.75 -0.29 -2.75
CA ARG A 230 -13.93 -0.46 -1.90
C ARG A 230 -14.66 -1.78 -2.20
N LYS A 231 -14.78 -2.16 -3.47
CA LYS A 231 -15.32 -3.46 -3.89
C LYS A 231 -14.45 -4.61 -3.40
N LEU A 232 -13.11 -4.47 -3.45
CA LEU A 232 -12.17 -5.45 -2.94
C LEU A 232 -12.44 -5.75 -1.47
N ASN A 233 -12.51 -4.69 -0.64
CA ASN A 233 -12.77 -4.80 0.78
C ASN A 233 -14.17 -5.33 1.11
N SER A 234 -15.17 -5.00 0.32
CA SER A 234 -16.53 -5.54 0.47
C SER A 234 -16.62 -7.02 0.06
N LYS A 235 -15.90 -7.41 -1.01
CA LYS A 235 -15.93 -8.77 -1.53
C LYS A 235 -15.33 -9.78 -0.57
N TRP A 236 -14.22 -9.43 0.08
CA TRP A 236 -13.53 -10.29 1.05
C TRP A 236 -13.68 -9.79 2.48
N TYR A 237 -14.82 -9.19 2.80
CA TYR A 237 -15.11 -8.70 4.14
C TYR A 237 -15.02 -9.84 5.16
N HIS A 238 -14.07 -9.74 6.11
CA HIS A 238 -13.74 -10.77 7.10
C HIS A 238 -13.47 -12.16 6.49
N GLN A 239 -12.75 -12.20 5.36
CA GLN A 239 -12.47 -13.44 4.65
C GLN A 239 -11.01 -13.56 4.28
N THR A 240 -10.62 -14.81 3.99
CA THR A 240 -9.31 -15.11 3.44
C THR A 240 -9.35 -15.16 1.91
N THR A 241 -8.22 -14.79 1.28
CA THR A 241 -8.05 -14.82 -0.18
C THR A 241 -6.64 -15.26 -0.57
N THR A 242 -6.39 -15.39 -1.87
CA THR A 242 -5.09 -15.70 -2.46
C THR A 242 -4.65 -14.61 -3.44
N SER A 243 -3.35 -14.55 -3.75
CA SER A 243 -2.85 -13.65 -4.80
C SER A 243 -3.60 -13.85 -6.11
N ASN A 244 -3.79 -15.08 -6.55
CA ASN A 244 -4.47 -15.38 -7.81
C ASN A 244 -5.91 -14.82 -7.85
N GLU A 245 -6.64 -14.87 -6.74
CA GLU A 245 -8.00 -14.33 -6.66
C GLU A 245 -7.98 -12.78 -6.76
N VAL A 246 -7.01 -12.12 -6.13
CA VAL A 246 -6.86 -10.66 -6.18
C VAL A 246 -6.33 -10.20 -7.55
N GLU A 247 -5.38 -10.92 -8.14
CA GLU A 247 -4.88 -10.68 -9.51
C GLU A 247 -6.02 -10.76 -10.54
N LYS A 248 -6.85 -11.80 -10.42
CA LYS A 248 -8.04 -11.96 -11.25
C LYS A 248 -9.04 -10.83 -11.04
N PHE A 249 -9.28 -10.43 -9.80
CA PHE A 249 -10.19 -9.32 -9.47
C PHE A 249 -9.80 -8.03 -10.20
N PHE A 250 -8.53 -7.61 -10.14
CA PHE A 250 -8.08 -6.39 -10.82
C PHE A 250 -8.10 -6.53 -12.34
N SER A 251 -7.81 -7.74 -12.86
CA SER A 251 -7.93 -8.01 -14.30
C SER A 251 -9.38 -7.85 -14.78
N ASP A 252 -10.35 -8.34 -14.00
CA ASP A 252 -11.78 -8.23 -14.30
C ASP A 252 -12.27 -6.76 -14.20
N GLU A 253 -11.89 -6.02 -13.16
CA GLU A 253 -12.27 -4.60 -12.98
C GLU A 253 -11.71 -3.70 -14.09
N LEU A 254 -10.50 -3.97 -14.54
CA LEU A 254 -9.87 -3.26 -15.66
C LEU A 254 -10.28 -3.79 -17.04
N LYS A 255 -10.92 -4.98 -17.12
CA LYS A 255 -11.19 -5.71 -18.36
C LYS A 255 -9.90 -5.91 -19.19
N MET A 256 -8.82 -6.20 -18.51
CA MET A 256 -7.47 -6.34 -19.07
C MET A 256 -6.77 -7.55 -18.43
N ASN A 257 -6.12 -8.39 -19.24
CA ASN A 257 -5.30 -9.45 -18.69
C ASN A 257 -4.02 -8.88 -18.08
N LEU A 258 -3.94 -8.87 -16.75
CA LEU A 258 -2.79 -8.37 -15.99
C LEU A 258 -1.82 -9.48 -15.56
N GLN A 259 -2.02 -10.73 -15.97
CA GLN A 259 -1.19 -11.85 -15.50
C GLN A 259 0.31 -11.59 -15.68
N SER A 260 0.72 -11.09 -16.86
CA SER A 260 2.14 -10.79 -17.11
C SER A 260 2.70 -9.66 -16.24
N LEU A 261 1.87 -8.70 -15.82
CA LEU A 261 2.25 -7.65 -14.89
C LEU A 261 2.51 -8.25 -13.50
N PHE A 262 1.58 -9.06 -12.99
CA PHE A 262 1.74 -9.71 -11.69
C PHE A 262 2.90 -10.70 -11.69
N ASP A 263 3.05 -11.51 -12.73
CA ASP A 263 4.18 -12.45 -12.83
C ASP A 263 5.52 -11.72 -12.82
N GLN A 264 5.62 -10.58 -13.51
CA GLN A 264 6.84 -9.77 -13.53
C GLN A 264 7.17 -9.19 -12.16
N TYR A 265 6.21 -8.57 -11.47
CA TYR A 265 6.49 -7.85 -10.24
C TYR A 265 6.50 -8.73 -9.00
N LEU A 266 5.67 -9.77 -8.95
CA LEU A 266 5.52 -10.61 -7.77
C LEU A 266 6.44 -11.85 -7.80
N ARG A 267 6.69 -12.41 -8.99
CA ARG A 267 7.38 -13.70 -9.16
C ARG A 267 8.76 -13.57 -9.80
N ASN A 268 9.20 -12.34 -10.08
CA ASN A 268 10.47 -12.09 -10.74
C ASN A 268 11.20 -10.91 -10.06
N THR A 269 12.52 -10.91 -10.14
CA THR A 269 13.38 -9.87 -9.54
C THR A 269 13.76 -8.75 -10.51
N HIS A 270 13.68 -8.98 -11.82
CA HIS A 270 14.00 -7.96 -12.80
C HIS A 270 12.89 -6.90 -12.90
N ILE A 271 13.28 -5.64 -13.07
CA ILE A 271 12.37 -4.55 -13.37
C ILE A 271 12.33 -4.35 -14.88
N PRO A 272 11.15 -4.38 -15.51
CA PRO A 272 11.04 -4.21 -16.94
C PRO A 272 11.59 -2.86 -17.37
N THR A 273 12.38 -2.86 -18.43
CA THR A 273 13.00 -1.65 -18.99
C THR A 273 12.36 -1.35 -20.35
N LEU A 274 11.84 -0.14 -20.52
CA LEU A 274 11.37 0.32 -21.81
C LEU A 274 12.57 0.80 -22.64
N GLU A 275 12.93 0.02 -23.67
CA GLU A 275 13.93 0.42 -24.65
C GLU A 275 13.26 1.26 -25.74
N ILE A 276 13.76 2.48 -25.94
CA ILE A 276 13.25 3.46 -26.90
C ILE A 276 14.37 3.83 -27.86
N GLN A 277 14.09 3.73 -29.16
CA GLN A 277 14.91 4.28 -30.23
C GLN A 277 14.13 5.41 -30.90
N GLN A 278 14.69 6.61 -30.89
CA GLN A 278 13.99 7.80 -31.39
C GLN A 278 14.71 8.41 -32.60
N SER A 279 13.93 8.71 -33.64
CA SER A 279 14.32 9.59 -34.76
C SER A 279 13.45 10.85 -34.79
N LYS A 280 13.67 11.73 -35.78
CA LYS A 280 12.85 12.97 -35.93
C LYS A 280 11.35 12.71 -36.05
N ASN A 281 10.94 11.59 -36.67
CA ASN A 281 9.56 11.37 -37.08
C ASN A 281 8.93 10.12 -36.49
N GLU A 282 9.69 9.30 -35.78
CA GLU A 282 9.20 8.07 -35.19
C GLU A 282 9.96 7.65 -33.92
N ILE A 283 9.28 6.88 -33.09
CA ILE A 283 9.91 6.10 -32.03
C ILE A 283 9.67 4.61 -32.30
N LYS A 284 10.70 3.80 -32.02
CA LYS A 284 10.57 2.37 -31.87
C LYS A 284 10.71 2.05 -30.39
N TYR A 285 9.91 1.12 -29.89
CA TYR A 285 9.92 0.78 -28.48
C TYR A 285 9.60 -0.69 -28.27
N LYS A 286 10.16 -1.28 -27.20
CA LYS A 286 9.87 -2.63 -26.70
C LYS A 286 10.22 -2.74 -25.24
N TRP A 287 9.69 -3.77 -24.60
CA TRP A 287 10.14 -4.19 -23.28
C TRP A 287 11.39 -5.08 -23.38
N ILE A 288 12.35 -4.82 -22.48
CA ILE A 288 13.52 -5.65 -22.21
C ILE A 288 13.64 -5.89 -20.69
N ASP A 289 14.57 -6.73 -20.25
CA ASP A 289 14.79 -7.08 -18.85
C ASP A 289 13.50 -7.58 -18.14
N CYS A 290 12.69 -8.33 -18.86
CA CYS A 290 11.39 -8.81 -18.41
C CYS A 290 11.08 -10.23 -18.91
N ILE A 291 10.03 -10.83 -18.37
CA ILE A 291 9.53 -12.12 -18.87
C ILE A 291 9.02 -11.98 -20.31
N LYS A 292 9.09 -13.05 -21.09
CA LYS A 292 8.74 -13.05 -22.53
C LYS A 292 7.30 -12.59 -22.82
N SER A 293 6.38 -12.86 -21.89
CA SER A 293 4.96 -12.50 -21.99
C SER A 293 4.66 -11.08 -21.54
N PHE A 294 5.64 -10.32 -21.05
CA PHE A 294 5.38 -8.99 -20.49
C PHE A 294 4.89 -8.01 -21.56
N ASN A 295 3.74 -7.40 -21.30
CA ASN A 295 3.05 -6.51 -22.26
C ASN A 295 2.29 -5.37 -21.60
N ALA A 296 2.64 -5.03 -20.34
CA ALA A 296 1.93 -3.99 -19.60
C ALA A 296 1.98 -2.64 -20.34
N PRO A 297 0.85 -1.90 -20.42
CA PRO A 297 0.82 -0.57 -21.00
C PRO A 297 1.54 0.44 -20.12
N VAL A 298 2.10 1.48 -20.75
CA VAL A 298 2.75 2.58 -20.04
C VAL A 298 2.44 3.90 -20.71
N LYS A 299 2.47 5.00 -19.97
CA LYS A 299 2.34 6.36 -20.53
C LYS A 299 3.69 6.93 -20.88
N ILE A 300 3.74 7.56 -22.03
CA ILE A 300 4.86 8.39 -22.44
C ILE A 300 4.38 9.81 -22.78
N SER A 301 5.26 10.76 -22.63
CA SER A 301 5.00 12.15 -23.06
C SER A 301 6.05 12.60 -24.07
N PHE A 302 5.60 13.31 -25.09
CA PHE A 302 6.43 14.05 -26.04
C PHE A 302 5.67 15.31 -26.48
N ASN A 303 6.39 16.39 -26.74
CA ASN A 303 5.78 17.68 -27.12
C ASN A 303 4.62 18.12 -26.20
N LYS A 304 4.73 17.91 -24.88
CA LYS A 304 3.69 18.18 -23.87
C LYS A 304 2.40 17.36 -24.02
N THR A 305 2.39 16.36 -24.91
CA THR A 305 1.27 15.42 -25.07
C THR A 305 1.60 14.13 -24.39
N THR A 306 0.72 13.67 -23.50
CA THR A 306 0.84 12.37 -22.84
C THR A 306 -0.10 11.38 -23.50
N GLN A 307 0.38 10.17 -23.78
CA GLN A 307 -0.42 9.11 -24.35
C GLN A 307 0.01 7.72 -23.90
N TRP A 308 -0.91 6.79 -24.00
CA TRP A 308 -0.65 5.39 -23.77
C TRP A 308 0.12 4.74 -24.92
N ILE A 309 1.10 3.91 -24.60
CA ILE A 309 1.69 2.94 -25.52
C ILE A 309 1.51 1.53 -24.94
N TYR A 310 1.50 0.55 -25.83
CA TYR A 310 1.27 -0.87 -25.53
C TYR A 310 2.46 -1.69 -26.01
N PRO A 311 3.61 -1.62 -25.30
CA PRO A 311 4.81 -2.34 -25.69
C PRO A 311 4.63 -3.86 -25.53
N SER A 312 5.49 -4.61 -26.19
CA SER A 312 5.73 -6.03 -25.96
C SER A 312 7.24 -6.26 -26.03
N THR A 313 7.70 -7.48 -25.89
CA THR A 313 9.12 -7.84 -26.08
C THR A 313 9.59 -7.78 -27.55
N GLN A 314 8.68 -7.47 -28.47
CA GLN A 314 8.97 -7.21 -29.88
C GLN A 314 8.92 -5.71 -30.17
N TRP A 315 9.76 -5.23 -31.08
CA TRP A 315 9.75 -3.85 -31.52
C TRP A 315 8.40 -3.44 -32.10
N LYS A 316 7.88 -2.31 -31.60
CA LYS A 316 6.74 -1.59 -32.17
C LYS A 316 7.19 -0.20 -32.59
N THR A 317 6.53 0.34 -33.59
CA THR A 317 6.84 1.68 -34.13
C THR A 317 5.63 2.59 -34.00
N MET A 318 5.87 3.85 -33.64
CA MET A 318 4.88 4.91 -33.61
C MET A 318 5.43 6.16 -34.29
N LYS A 319 4.63 6.76 -35.17
CA LYS A 319 4.99 8.05 -35.77
C LYS A 319 4.82 9.19 -34.78
N LEU A 320 5.78 10.08 -34.74
CA LEU A 320 5.72 11.33 -33.99
C LEU A 320 5.19 12.47 -34.86
N THR A 321 4.26 13.24 -34.31
CA THR A 321 3.76 14.47 -34.96
C THR A 321 4.44 15.69 -34.32
N GLY A 322 5.16 16.50 -35.13
CA GLY A 322 5.83 17.72 -34.69
C GLY A 322 7.37 17.63 -34.67
N THR A 323 8.03 18.76 -34.54
CA THR A 323 9.48 18.87 -34.51
C THR A 323 10.01 18.58 -33.12
N ASN A 324 10.76 17.52 -33.06
CA ASN A 324 11.81 17.17 -32.11
C ASN A 324 11.63 17.48 -30.62
N THR A 325 11.28 16.46 -29.84
CA THR A 325 11.50 16.50 -28.41
C THR A 325 11.78 15.10 -27.87
N SER A 326 12.57 15.02 -26.81
CA SER A 326 12.82 13.75 -26.10
C SER A 326 11.51 13.15 -25.60
N THR A 327 11.32 11.88 -25.86
CA THR A 327 10.24 11.08 -25.26
C THR A 327 10.56 10.85 -23.77
N LYS A 328 9.58 11.06 -22.90
CA LYS A 328 9.72 10.77 -21.47
C LYS A 328 8.69 9.73 -21.06
N VAL A 329 9.11 8.78 -20.27
CA VAL A 329 8.19 7.83 -19.63
C VAL A 329 7.60 8.47 -18.36
N ASP A 330 6.31 8.26 -18.11
CA ASP A 330 5.65 8.75 -16.90
C ASP A 330 6.27 8.07 -15.67
N THR A 331 6.81 8.87 -14.77
CA THR A 331 7.50 8.40 -13.56
C THR A 331 6.60 7.67 -12.56
N ASN A 332 5.28 7.73 -12.75
CA ASN A 332 4.36 6.94 -11.94
C ASN A 332 4.44 5.43 -12.21
N PHE A 333 5.00 5.03 -13.34
CA PHE A 333 5.28 3.62 -13.63
C PHE A 333 6.65 3.23 -13.10
N TYR A 334 6.73 2.15 -12.31
CA TYR A 334 7.99 1.63 -11.80
C TYR A 334 8.66 0.76 -12.87
N VAL A 335 9.34 1.38 -13.79
CA VAL A 335 10.05 0.75 -14.92
C VAL A 335 11.39 1.42 -15.16
N GLY A 336 12.34 0.67 -15.73
CA GLY A 336 13.58 1.21 -16.27
C GLY A 336 13.36 1.86 -17.63
N ILE A 337 14.31 2.71 -18.04
CA ILE A 337 14.31 3.38 -19.34
C ILE A 337 15.69 3.23 -19.96
N LYS A 338 15.73 2.84 -21.23
CA LYS A 338 16.93 2.80 -22.04
C LYS A 338 16.68 3.52 -23.37
N GLU A 339 17.33 4.65 -23.54
CA GLU A 339 17.23 5.44 -24.78
C GLU A 339 18.46 5.18 -25.66
N THR A 340 18.22 4.98 -26.96
CA THR A 340 19.26 4.83 -27.98
C THR A 340 18.86 5.64 -29.20
N SER A 341 19.84 6.17 -29.94
CA SER A 341 19.56 6.85 -31.21
C SER A 341 19.27 5.82 -32.32
N LEU A 342 18.53 6.23 -33.33
CA LEU A 342 18.28 5.46 -34.56
C LEU A 342 19.29 5.83 -35.68
N ASP A 343 20.33 6.60 -35.37
CA ASP A 343 21.36 7.04 -36.34
C ASP A 343 22.39 5.94 -36.59
#